data_d1490be38b1692294b352d912c9f8910
#
_entry.id   d1490be38b1692294b352d912c9f8910
#
_cell.length_a   1.000
_cell.length_b   1.000
_cell.length_c   1.000
_cell.angle_alpha   90.00
_cell.angle_beta   90.00
_cell.angle_gamma   90.00
#
_symmetry.space_group_name_H-M   'P 1'
#
loop_
_entity.id
_entity.type
_entity.pdbx_description
1 polymer ?
#
loop_
_entity_poly.entity_id
_entity_poly.type
_entity_poly.pdbx_seq_one_letter_code
_entity_poly.pdbx_strand_id
1 'polypeptide(L)'
;MTIGRRDVEGITILDLEGRLIAGLDSSLLRERIVEVANQKRLNLILNLKRVEFIDSTGLGTMVMSFTTIQKLGGALKLLNLSKRHIELLVLTKLTTIFEVFDDEQDAINSFFPDREVRHFDILNFVKNQEKP
;
A
#
# COMPACT_ATOMS: atom_id res chain seq x y z
N MET A 1 7.12 -14.63 3.25
CA MET A 1 6.13 -13.78 2.54
C MET A 1 5.87 -14.31 1.15
N THR A 2 4.65 -14.26 0.72
CA THR A 2 4.30 -14.50 -0.68
C THR A 2 3.68 -13.23 -1.27
N ILE A 3 3.90 -13.01 -2.56
CA ILE A 3 3.36 -11.87 -3.28
C ILE A 3 2.69 -12.37 -4.54
N GLY A 4 1.35 -12.28 -4.57
CA GLY A 4 0.58 -12.53 -5.78
C GLY A 4 0.44 -11.27 -6.60
N ARG A 5 0.21 -11.43 -7.90
CA ARG A 5 0.01 -10.29 -8.80
C ARG A 5 -1.28 -10.44 -9.56
N ARG A 6 -2.05 -9.36 -9.62
CA ARG A 6 -3.26 -9.25 -10.45
C ARG A 6 -3.19 -7.94 -11.23
N ASP A 7 -3.62 -7.96 -12.47
CA ASP A 7 -3.75 -6.74 -13.27
C ASP A 7 -5.24 -6.53 -13.54
N VAL A 8 -5.78 -5.43 -13.05
CA VAL A 8 -7.21 -5.11 -13.13
C VAL A 8 -7.37 -3.69 -13.66
N GLU A 9 -8.01 -3.55 -14.80
CA GLU A 9 -8.26 -2.25 -15.46
C GLU A 9 -6.98 -1.42 -15.68
N GLY A 10 -5.87 -2.09 -15.95
CA GLY A 10 -4.58 -1.44 -16.14
C GLY A 10 -3.83 -1.13 -14.84
N ILE A 11 -4.42 -1.44 -13.69
CA ILE A 11 -3.79 -1.27 -12.39
C ILE A 11 -3.17 -2.60 -11.96
N THR A 12 -1.94 -2.57 -11.48
CA THR A 12 -1.26 -3.75 -10.95
C THR A 12 -1.48 -3.84 -9.45
N ILE A 13 -2.04 -4.95 -9.00
CA ILE A 13 -2.30 -5.20 -7.59
C ILE A 13 -1.32 -6.28 -7.11
N LEU A 14 -0.56 -5.97 -6.07
CA LEU A 14 0.30 -6.93 -5.42
C LEU A 14 -0.37 -7.37 -4.11
N ASP A 15 -0.75 -8.63 -4.04
CA ASP A 15 -1.38 -9.22 -2.85
C ASP A 15 -0.27 -9.81 -1.97
N LEU A 16 0.04 -9.12 -0.89
CA LEU A 16 1.08 -9.54 0.05
C LEU A 16 0.47 -10.45 1.12
N GLU A 17 1.17 -11.52 1.46
CA GLU A 17 0.75 -12.43 2.52
C GLU A 17 1.95 -12.83 3.37
N GLY A 18 1.80 -12.68 4.68
CA GLY A 18 2.80 -13.05 5.66
C GLY A 18 3.30 -11.85 6.45
N ARG A 19 4.61 -11.80 6.65
CA ARG A 19 5.26 -10.76 7.47
C ARG A 19 6.20 -9.94 6.60
N LEU A 20 6.01 -8.64 6.60
CA LEU A 20 6.89 -7.73 5.87
C LEU A 20 7.96 -7.21 6.82
N ILE A 21 9.04 -7.97 6.92
CA ILE A 21 10.13 -7.72 7.87
C ILE A 21 11.48 -7.68 7.14
N ALA A 22 12.52 -7.30 7.90
CA ALA A 22 13.89 -7.26 7.39
C ALA A 22 14.31 -8.62 6.79
N GLY A 23 15.21 -8.58 5.82
CA GLY A 23 15.76 -9.77 5.18
C GLY A 23 15.02 -10.12 3.89
N LEU A 24 14.75 -11.41 3.69
CA LEU A 24 14.20 -11.94 2.43
C LEU A 24 12.83 -11.34 2.08
N ASP A 25 11.99 -11.07 3.07
CA ASP A 25 10.65 -10.54 2.82
C ASP A 25 10.70 -9.14 2.21
N SER A 26 11.49 -8.25 2.81
CA SER A 26 11.67 -6.89 2.28
C SER A 26 12.37 -6.91 0.93
N SER A 27 13.34 -7.80 0.74
CA SER A 27 14.02 -7.96 -0.55
C SER A 27 13.07 -8.44 -1.63
N LEU A 28 12.16 -9.36 -1.31
CA LEU A 28 11.17 -9.86 -2.27
C LEU A 28 10.23 -8.75 -2.73
N LEU A 29 9.73 -7.92 -1.82
CA LEU A 29 8.88 -6.79 -2.21
C LEU A 29 9.66 -5.83 -3.12
N ARG A 30 10.90 -5.52 -2.77
CA ARG A 30 11.74 -4.64 -3.57
C ARG A 30 11.94 -5.18 -4.99
N GLU A 31 12.20 -6.48 -5.11
CA GLU A 31 12.35 -7.13 -6.41
C GLU A 31 11.08 -7.03 -7.25
N ARG A 32 9.92 -7.25 -6.64
CA ARG A 32 8.63 -7.15 -7.34
C ARG A 32 8.35 -5.74 -7.83
N ILE A 33 8.68 -4.74 -7.01
CA ILE A 33 8.53 -3.33 -7.40
C ILE A 33 9.41 -3.00 -8.60
N VAL A 34 10.67 -3.42 -8.58
CA VAL A 34 11.60 -3.20 -9.71
C VAL A 34 11.07 -3.89 -10.97
N GLU A 35 10.59 -5.11 -10.84
CA GLU A 35 10.04 -5.89 -11.95
C GLU A 35 8.87 -5.17 -12.62
N VAL A 36 7.87 -4.73 -11.84
CA VAL A 36 6.71 -4.02 -12.41
C VAL A 36 7.09 -2.66 -12.98
N ALA A 37 8.04 -1.96 -12.34
CA ALA A 37 8.55 -0.69 -12.83
C ALA A 37 9.25 -0.86 -14.19
N ASN A 38 10.04 -1.93 -14.36
CA ASN A 38 10.71 -2.24 -15.62
C ASN A 38 9.71 -2.58 -16.74
N GLN A 39 8.55 -3.11 -16.39
CA GLN A 39 7.45 -3.35 -17.32
C GLN A 39 6.63 -2.10 -17.60
N LYS A 40 7.01 -0.96 -17.04
CA LYS A 40 6.29 0.32 -17.12
C LYS A 40 4.88 0.23 -16.53
N ARG A 41 4.66 -0.64 -15.55
CA ARG A 41 3.44 -0.78 -14.79
C ARG A 41 3.55 0.10 -13.56
N LEU A 42 3.15 1.35 -13.69
CA LEU A 42 3.42 2.39 -12.67
C LEU A 42 2.20 2.75 -11.82
N ASN A 43 1.06 2.13 -12.06
CA ASN A 43 -0.13 2.30 -11.25
C ASN A 43 -0.29 1.04 -10.38
N LEU A 44 0.05 1.18 -9.10
CA LEU A 44 0.22 0.05 -8.19
C LEU A 44 -0.64 0.18 -6.96
N ILE A 45 -1.19 -0.96 -6.53
CA ILE A 45 -1.86 -1.11 -5.24
C ILE A 45 -1.15 -2.22 -4.48
N LEU A 46 -0.75 -1.95 -3.24
CA LEU A 46 -0.29 -2.99 -2.32
C LEU A 46 -1.47 -3.40 -1.45
N ASN A 47 -1.93 -4.63 -1.60
CA ASN A 47 -3.00 -5.19 -0.79
C ASN A 47 -2.38 -5.86 0.44
N LEU A 48 -2.65 -5.29 1.61
CA LEU A 48 -2.05 -5.68 2.87
C LEU A 48 -2.99 -6.49 3.77
N LYS A 49 -4.11 -6.93 3.23
CA LYS A 49 -5.14 -7.65 4.00
C LYS A 49 -4.58 -8.85 4.76
N ARG A 50 -3.63 -9.56 4.17
CA ARG A 50 -3.04 -10.77 4.75
C ARG A 50 -1.63 -10.57 5.28
N VAL A 51 -1.23 -9.32 5.49
CA VAL A 51 0.04 -9.00 6.14
C VAL A 51 -0.20 -8.94 7.65
N GLU A 52 0.48 -9.84 8.37
CA GLU A 52 0.33 -9.97 9.82
C GLU A 52 1.15 -8.94 10.59
N PHE A 53 2.32 -8.60 10.06
CA PHE A 53 3.27 -7.75 10.78
C PHE A 53 4.16 -6.98 9.80
N ILE A 54 4.48 -5.74 10.16
CA ILE A 54 5.41 -4.88 9.42
C ILE A 54 6.41 -4.31 10.43
N ASP A 55 7.70 -4.59 10.24
CA ASP A 55 8.74 -3.95 11.06
C ASP A 55 9.22 -2.65 10.43
N SER A 56 10.17 -1.99 11.07
CA SER A 56 10.71 -0.72 10.58
C SER A 56 11.38 -0.85 9.21
N THR A 57 12.04 -1.97 8.95
CA THR A 57 12.66 -2.23 7.64
C THR A 57 11.60 -2.45 6.56
N GLY A 58 10.55 -3.22 6.87
CA GLY A 58 9.42 -3.42 5.97
C GLY A 58 8.72 -2.11 5.65
N LEU A 59 8.50 -1.28 6.65
CA LEU A 59 7.91 0.05 6.47
C LEU A 59 8.79 0.91 5.57
N GLY A 60 10.11 0.90 5.80
CA GLY A 60 11.07 1.62 4.96
C GLY A 60 11.05 1.14 3.51
N THR A 61 10.87 -0.16 3.30
CA THR A 61 10.74 -0.74 1.95
C THR A 61 9.46 -0.25 1.26
N MET A 62 8.36 -0.12 1.99
CA MET A 62 7.12 0.45 1.45
C MET A 62 7.33 1.91 1.02
N VAL A 63 7.98 2.71 1.85
CA VAL A 63 8.28 4.12 1.54
C VAL A 63 9.19 4.22 0.32
N MET A 64 10.22 3.39 0.26
CA MET A 64 11.14 3.35 -0.89
C MET A 64 10.41 2.96 -2.17
N SER A 65 9.51 1.99 -2.10
CA SER A 65 8.70 1.55 -3.24
C SER A 65 7.81 2.69 -3.73
N PHE A 66 7.15 3.39 -2.81
CA PHE A 66 6.34 4.57 -3.12
C PHE A 66 7.18 5.63 -3.85
N THR A 67 8.35 5.95 -3.30
CA THR A 67 9.23 6.98 -3.87
C THR A 67 9.71 6.59 -5.26
N THR A 68 10.11 5.32 -5.46
CA THR A 68 10.55 4.83 -6.76
C THR A 68 9.47 4.96 -7.82
N ILE A 69 8.26 4.54 -7.51
CA ILE A 69 7.14 4.60 -8.45
C ILE A 69 6.75 6.05 -8.74
N GLN A 70 6.72 6.89 -7.72
CA GLN A 70 6.38 8.31 -7.89
C GLN A 70 7.39 9.03 -8.79
N LYS A 71 8.68 8.78 -8.60
CA LYS A 71 9.72 9.39 -9.44
C LYS A 71 9.61 8.98 -10.90
N LEU A 72 9.06 7.81 -11.18
CA LEU A 72 8.84 7.33 -12.53
C LEU A 72 7.52 7.83 -13.14
N GLY A 73 6.79 8.68 -12.42
CA GLY A 73 5.54 9.26 -12.90
C GLY A 73 4.30 8.43 -12.57
N GLY A 74 4.44 7.41 -11.72
CA GLY A 74 3.35 6.55 -11.31
C GLY A 74 2.79 6.88 -9.94
N ALA A 75 1.95 6.00 -9.43
CA ALA A 75 1.37 6.10 -8.11
C ALA A 75 1.29 4.72 -7.44
N LEU A 76 1.59 4.67 -6.15
CA LEU A 76 1.48 3.47 -5.34
C LEU A 76 0.54 3.79 -4.18
N LYS A 77 -0.52 3.00 -4.03
CA LYS A 77 -1.54 3.18 -3.02
C LYS A 77 -1.68 1.92 -2.17
N LEU A 78 -2.23 2.06 -0.97
CA LEU A 78 -2.37 0.97 -0.02
C LEU A 78 -3.82 0.55 0.13
N LEU A 79 -4.05 -0.74 0.28
CA LEU A 79 -5.37 -1.34 0.40
C LEU A 79 -5.41 -2.29 1.60
N ASN A 80 -6.50 -2.24 2.35
CA ASN A 80 -6.81 -3.18 3.43
C ASN A 80 -5.77 -3.22 4.57
N LEU A 81 -5.43 -2.05 5.10
CA LEU A 81 -4.59 -1.99 6.28
C LEU A 81 -5.36 -2.45 7.51
N SER A 82 -4.71 -3.27 8.36
CA SER A 82 -5.24 -3.61 9.66
C SER A 82 -5.21 -2.36 10.58
N LYS A 83 -5.98 -2.41 11.66
CA LYS A 83 -5.96 -1.37 12.69
C LYS A 83 -4.53 -1.05 13.15
N ARG A 84 -3.75 -2.09 13.44
CA ARG A 84 -2.35 -1.95 13.89
C ARG A 84 -1.50 -1.22 12.85
N HIS A 85 -1.67 -1.54 11.57
CA HIS A 85 -0.88 -0.93 10.50
C HIS A 85 -1.30 0.52 10.26
N ILE A 86 -2.58 0.84 10.42
CA ILE A 86 -3.06 2.23 10.36
C ILE A 86 -2.44 3.04 11.49
N GLU A 87 -2.45 2.51 12.71
CA GLU A 87 -1.82 3.15 13.86
C GLU A 87 -0.33 3.40 13.62
N LEU A 88 0.36 2.43 13.01
CA LEU A 88 1.77 2.57 12.66
C LEU A 88 1.99 3.73 11.68
N LEU A 89 1.14 3.87 10.66
CA LEU A 89 1.23 4.99 9.72
C LEU A 89 0.96 6.33 10.41
N VAL A 90 -0.01 6.37 11.31
CA VAL A 90 -0.32 7.60 12.08
C VAL A 90 0.87 8.01 12.94
N LEU A 91 1.44 7.07 13.69
CA LEU A 91 2.56 7.33 14.58
C LEU A 91 3.82 7.78 13.84
N THR A 92 4.04 7.26 12.65
CA THR A 92 5.19 7.60 11.81
C THR A 92 4.91 8.78 10.87
N LYS A 93 3.71 9.34 10.91
CA LYS A 93 3.25 10.45 10.05
C LYS A 93 3.26 10.11 8.55
N LEU A 94 3.23 8.83 8.21
CA LEU A 94 3.21 8.37 6.82
C LEU A 94 1.83 8.46 6.18
N THR A 95 0.81 8.83 6.94
CA THR A 95 -0.53 9.11 6.40
C THR A 95 -0.54 10.32 5.46
N THR A 96 0.49 11.16 5.51
CA THR A 96 0.64 12.28 4.58
C THR A 96 1.21 11.85 3.23
N ILE A 97 1.79 10.67 3.16
CA ILE A 97 2.42 10.11 1.95
C ILE A 97 1.49 9.13 1.25
N PHE A 98 0.96 8.15 2.00
CA PHE A 98 0.18 7.06 1.44
C PHE A 98 -1.32 7.37 1.42
N GLU A 99 -1.94 7.19 0.26
CA GLU A 99 -3.39 7.08 0.17
C GLU A 99 -3.77 5.64 0.55
N VAL A 100 -4.76 5.53 1.44
CA VAL A 100 -5.20 4.25 2.01
C VAL A 100 -6.66 4.01 1.65
N PHE A 101 -6.97 2.80 1.23
CA PHE A 101 -8.33 2.39 0.89
C PHE A 101 -8.68 1.10 1.64
N ASP A 102 -9.95 0.92 1.96
CA ASP A 102 -10.47 -0.31 2.56
C ASP A 102 -11.38 -1.09 1.60
N ASP A 103 -11.53 -0.60 0.38
CA ASP A 103 -12.27 -1.26 -0.69
C ASP A 103 -11.46 -1.26 -1.98
N GLU A 104 -11.32 -2.44 -2.60
CA GLU A 104 -10.48 -2.59 -3.80
C GLU A 104 -10.98 -1.75 -4.96
N GLN A 105 -12.30 -1.72 -5.21
CA GLN A 105 -12.84 -0.94 -6.32
C GLN A 105 -12.61 0.56 -6.13
N ASP A 106 -12.72 1.05 -4.90
CA ASP A 106 -12.40 2.45 -4.59
C ASP A 106 -10.92 2.75 -4.85
N ALA A 107 -10.03 1.82 -4.46
CA ALA A 107 -8.61 1.97 -4.74
C ALA A 107 -8.34 2.04 -6.25
N ILE A 108 -8.94 1.14 -7.02
CA ILE A 108 -8.83 1.14 -8.48
C ILE A 108 -9.37 2.44 -9.07
N ASN A 109 -10.57 2.84 -8.66
CA ASN A 109 -11.22 4.04 -9.17
C ASN A 109 -10.41 5.31 -8.91
N SER A 110 -9.62 5.33 -7.84
CA SER A 110 -8.80 6.48 -7.48
C SER A 110 -7.73 6.83 -8.52
N PHE A 111 -7.41 5.91 -9.43
CA PHE A 111 -6.48 6.16 -10.54
C PHE A 111 -7.17 6.81 -11.74
N PHE A 112 -8.50 6.91 -11.73
CA PHE A 112 -9.29 7.43 -12.86
C PHE A 112 -9.99 8.71 -12.44
N PRO A 113 -9.65 9.88 -13.01
CA PRO A 113 -10.13 11.18 -12.51
C PRO A 113 -11.65 11.37 -12.60
N ASP A 114 -12.34 10.65 -13.49
CA ASP A 114 -13.79 10.81 -13.70
C ASP A 114 -14.63 9.88 -12.83
N ARG A 115 -14.01 9.07 -11.97
CA ARG A 115 -14.72 8.11 -11.13
C ARG A 115 -14.90 8.62 -9.71
N GLU A 116 -16.06 8.30 -9.11
CA GLU A 116 -16.27 8.55 -7.69
C GLU A 116 -15.45 7.60 -6.85
N VAL A 117 -14.88 8.11 -5.77
CA VAL A 117 -14.02 7.35 -4.87
C VAL A 117 -14.41 7.63 -3.42
N ARG A 118 -14.58 6.57 -2.63
CA ARG A 118 -14.64 6.69 -1.17
C ARG A 118 -13.24 6.56 -0.63
N HIS A 119 -12.80 7.61 0.06
CA HIS A 119 -11.52 7.58 0.74
C HIS A 119 -11.68 7.01 2.15
N PHE A 120 -10.69 6.25 2.60
CA PHE A 120 -10.64 5.80 3.98
C PHE A 120 -10.43 7.00 4.89
N ASP A 121 -11.32 7.20 5.86
CA ASP A 121 -11.24 8.33 6.79
C ASP A 121 -10.37 7.97 7.99
N ILE A 122 -9.07 8.19 7.87
CA ILE A 122 -8.09 7.91 8.93
C ILE A 122 -8.38 8.76 10.17
N LEU A 123 -8.78 10.02 9.98
CA LEU A 123 -9.05 10.91 11.09
C LEU A 123 -10.23 10.41 11.94
N ASN A 124 -11.30 9.99 11.28
CA ASN A 124 -12.46 9.42 11.96
C ASN A 124 -12.10 8.09 12.64
N PHE A 125 -11.28 7.26 12.01
CA PHE A 125 -10.78 6.03 12.60
C PHE A 125 -10.03 6.31 13.91
N VAL A 126 -9.12 7.27 13.92
CA VAL A 126 -8.34 7.65 15.11
C VAL A 126 -9.24 8.18 16.21
N LYS A 127 -10.22 9.04 15.89
CA LYS A 127 -11.19 9.55 16.85
C LYS A 127 -11.98 8.42 17.52
N ASN A 128 -12.41 7.43 16.76
CA ASN A 128 -13.15 6.29 17.29
C ASN A 128 -12.30 5.43 18.22
N GLN A 129 -10.98 5.36 17.99
CA GLN A 129 -10.06 4.63 18.87
C GLN A 129 -9.83 5.35 20.20
N GLU A 130 -9.94 6.68 20.25
CA GLU A 130 -9.74 7.48 21.46
C GLU A 130 -10.94 7.49 22.38
N LYS A 131 -12.11 7.04 21.92
CA LYS A 131 -13.31 6.98 22.75
C LYS A 131 -13.21 5.85 23.74
N PRO A 132 -13.55 6.11 25.05
CA PRO A 132 -13.54 5.07 26.07
C PRO A 132 -14.62 4.02 25.84
#